data_b38c878b96e2431ab8702b22ddbdc6cd
#
_entry.id   b38c878b96e2431ab8702b22ddbdc6cd
#
_cell.length_a   1.000
_cell.length_b   1.000
_cell.length_c   1.000
_cell.angle_alpha   90.00
_cell.angle_beta   90.00
_cell.angle_gamma   90.00
#
_symmetry.space_group_name_H-M   'P 1'
#
loop_
_entity.id
_entity.type
_entity.pdbx_description
1 polymer ?
#
loop_
_entity_poly.entity_id
_entity_poly.type
_entity_poly.pdbx_seq_one_letter_code
_entity_poly.pdbx_strand_id
1 'polypeptide(L)'
;MTLVSADALAVDLPKVKGSPVKLDVTETAIAAQRFDAREGEKPEDQGYFVFLNRLNATLGWRKLTLGLRLDSSAYALRPEDRTYDDPQLKRNAIVDGSTRYRDRFVYIGKLWLTYKTEGLEATAGDSYVQFGRGLVLSLRKVDELGIDTTLFGGKVTFQKDPFALTLIAGVTNPTRIDEPTGRAMFLSKRVPASGGFQPIEPAPLFGSDRIVGAQIQAGRGLPITASTHAIRLTKCAPYRYDAEGRVIDDPLDAPFGTCNESDTEIWLNSLPGNISPVLRAKETINAGQSLEVPSLWGHGNLYVEAAVQKREGERPTDPNTQGNAIYGSLVTSGGPITNTLEVKSYRNFYPLAAGVNVSKASAFANISYSAPPTAEPIISDVMFGFYNACVTGGRDRLDYRFTPTFLGYGTFGYAVTRAEVPGGSCDRLGRSTADKPDDSTNYVSDGMLGIEWRFDDDKSILFANVLARHDIKATGEPFYREVAGQYSLTKYIAGPYSIELAGRHRYRVQEHENIRGDSADGEPWWQGEHQNALKIAPKWVLSQGFEYTTYIGLPTYYVNGGILYRFTSESNIRVYAGQNRGGLRCVSGICRMFPSFSGARIELTLRF
;
A
#
# COMPACT_ATOMS: atom_id res chain seq x y z
N MET A 1 -17.04 -32.48 -17.14
CA MET A 1 -18.05 -31.45 -16.87
C MET A 1 -17.41 -30.11 -17.29
N THR A 2 -17.71 -29.69 -18.52
CA THR A 2 -17.17 -28.48 -19.13
C THR A 2 -17.66 -27.27 -18.32
N LEU A 3 -16.76 -26.62 -17.63
CA LEU A 3 -16.98 -25.28 -17.08
C LEU A 3 -17.17 -24.34 -18.27
N VAL A 4 -18.42 -24.00 -18.55
CA VAL A 4 -18.74 -22.86 -19.38
C VAL A 4 -18.22 -21.65 -18.59
N SER A 5 -17.12 -21.06 -19.05
CA SER A 5 -16.72 -19.74 -18.61
C SER A 5 -17.88 -18.80 -18.93
N ALA A 6 -18.57 -18.32 -17.91
CA ALA A 6 -19.48 -17.20 -18.08
C ALA A 6 -18.59 -16.04 -18.52
N ASP A 7 -18.59 -15.74 -19.82
CA ASP A 7 -17.99 -14.53 -20.34
C ASP A 7 -18.51 -13.36 -19.54
N ALA A 8 -17.59 -12.48 -19.11
CA ALA A 8 -17.95 -11.22 -18.49
C ALA A 8 -19.02 -10.56 -19.38
N LEU A 9 -20.20 -10.32 -18.82
CA LEU A 9 -21.32 -9.76 -19.55
C LEU A 9 -21.04 -8.26 -19.84
N ALA A 10 -20.12 -8.00 -20.75
CA ALA A 10 -20.06 -6.69 -21.38
C ALA A 10 -21.32 -6.49 -22.19
N VAL A 11 -22.04 -5.42 -21.96
CA VAL A 11 -23.25 -5.10 -22.73
C VAL A 11 -22.84 -4.71 -24.14
N ASP A 12 -23.24 -5.52 -25.12
CA ASP A 12 -23.06 -5.16 -26.52
C ASP A 12 -24.02 -4.02 -26.89
N LEU A 13 -23.48 -2.85 -27.13
CA LEU A 13 -24.21 -1.70 -27.61
C LEU A 13 -24.40 -1.77 -29.13
N PRO A 14 -25.31 -0.97 -29.71
CA PRO A 14 -25.50 -0.89 -31.15
C PRO A 14 -24.18 -0.62 -31.89
N LYS A 15 -23.98 -1.28 -33.01
CA LYS A 15 -22.77 -1.12 -33.83
C LYS A 15 -22.65 0.33 -34.35
N VAL A 16 -21.49 0.94 -34.13
CA VAL A 16 -21.14 2.26 -34.65
C VAL A 16 -20.21 2.07 -35.85
N LYS A 17 -20.61 2.56 -37.00
CA LYS A 17 -19.89 2.38 -38.30
C LYS A 17 -19.50 0.91 -38.54
N GLY A 18 -20.44 -0.02 -38.26
CA GLY A 18 -20.28 -1.45 -38.49
C GLY A 18 -19.40 -2.19 -37.45
N SER A 19 -18.82 -1.49 -36.49
CA SER A 19 -17.98 -2.10 -35.43
C SER A 19 -18.74 -2.20 -34.13
N PRO A 20 -18.60 -3.31 -33.36
CA PRO A 20 -19.23 -3.47 -32.07
C PRO A 20 -18.68 -2.45 -31.07
N VAL A 21 -19.56 -1.98 -30.21
CA VAL A 21 -19.22 -1.15 -29.03
C VAL A 21 -19.53 -1.99 -27.80
N LYS A 22 -18.54 -2.15 -26.93
CA LYS A 22 -18.67 -2.91 -25.68
C LYS A 22 -18.66 -1.97 -24.50
N LEU A 23 -19.63 -2.12 -23.61
CA LEU A 23 -19.71 -1.39 -22.35
C LEU A 23 -19.57 -2.41 -21.21
N ASP A 24 -18.59 -2.21 -20.36
CA ASP A 24 -18.40 -2.93 -19.10
C ASP A 24 -18.67 -1.95 -17.96
N VAL A 25 -19.54 -2.34 -17.02
CA VAL A 25 -19.88 -1.53 -15.86
C VAL A 25 -19.74 -2.37 -14.61
N THR A 26 -18.97 -1.88 -13.66
CA THR A 26 -18.83 -2.47 -12.33
C THR A 26 -19.22 -1.45 -11.28
N GLU A 27 -20.15 -1.80 -10.42
CA GLU A 27 -20.57 -0.99 -9.29
C GLU A 27 -20.26 -1.71 -7.98
N THR A 28 -19.69 -0.98 -7.03
CA THR A 28 -19.43 -1.44 -5.66
C THR A 28 -20.05 -0.45 -4.69
N ALA A 29 -20.99 -0.92 -3.89
CA ALA A 29 -21.61 -0.14 -2.82
C ALA A 29 -21.26 -0.76 -1.46
N ILE A 30 -20.83 0.07 -0.51
CA ILE A 30 -20.47 -0.31 0.84
C ILE A 30 -21.24 0.55 1.82
N ALA A 31 -21.93 -0.08 2.76
CA ALA A 31 -22.55 0.57 3.89
C ALA A 31 -21.95 -0.01 5.18
N ALA A 32 -21.50 0.83 6.10
CA ALA A 32 -20.92 0.36 7.35
C ALA A 32 -21.29 1.27 8.53
N GLN A 33 -21.62 0.65 9.64
CA GLN A 33 -21.58 1.26 10.95
C GLN A 33 -20.25 0.89 11.59
N ARG A 34 -19.46 1.87 11.95
CA ARG A 34 -18.09 1.68 12.45
C ARG A 34 -17.86 2.36 13.79
N PHE A 35 -16.97 1.74 14.55
CA PHE A 35 -16.36 2.27 15.76
C PHE A 35 -14.87 2.08 15.62
N ASP A 36 -14.18 3.10 15.18
CA ASP A 36 -12.71 3.03 15.01
C ASP A 36 -12.08 3.41 16.35
N ALA A 37 -11.47 2.46 17.03
CA ALA A 37 -10.71 2.76 18.22
C ALA A 37 -9.49 3.62 17.84
N ARG A 38 -9.46 4.86 18.31
CA ARG A 38 -8.30 5.74 18.24
C ARG A 38 -7.60 5.68 19.60
N GLU A 39 -6.30 5.83 19.59
CA GLU A 39 -5.51 5.81 20.81
C GLU A 39 -5.98 6.90 21.79
N GLY A 40 -6.35 6.51 23.01
CA GLY A 40 -6.80 7.44 24.05
C GLY A 40 -8.27 7.81 24.07
N GLU A 41 -9.08 7.33 23.12
CA GLU A 41 -10.52 7.58 23.07
C GLU A 41 -11.31 6.30 23.34
N LYS A 42 -12.47 6.45 23.96
CA LYS A 42 -13.36 5.30 24.19
C LYS A 42 -14.01 4.91 22.86
N PRO A 43 -14.12 3.61 22.52
CA PRO A 43 -14.70 3.14 21.27
C PRO A 43 -16.12 3.65 21.01
N GLU A 44 -16.91 3.81 22.08
CA GLU A 44 -18.28 4.32 22.02
C GLU A 44 -18.39 5.76 21.52
N ASP A 45 -17.35 6.56 21.65
CA ASP A 45 -17.33 7.97 21.28
C ASP A 45 -16.98 8.19 19.79
N GLN A 46 -16.66 7.12 19.06
CA GLN A 46 -16.13 7.18 17.70
C GLN A 46 -17.05 6.52 16.65
N GLY A 47 -18.29 6.29 17.01
CA GLY A 47 -19.23 5.65 16.11
C GLY A 47 -19.64 6.56 14.95
N TYR A 48 -19.56 6.05 13.74
CA TYR A 48 -20.06 6.72 12.55
C TYR A 48 -20.66 5.72 11.56
N PHE A 49 -21.57 6.22 10.75
CA PHE A 49 -22.09 5.51 9.60
C PHE A 49 -21.46 6.05 8.33
N VAL A 50 -21.05 5.16 7.44
CA VAL A 50 -20.51 5.52 6.14
C VAL A 50 -21.21 4.75 5.03
N PHE A 51 -21.48 5.44 3.93
CA PHE A 51 -21.86 4.84 2.67
C PHE A 51 -20.83 5.25 1.62
N LEU A 52 -20.26 4.27 0.96
CA LEU A 52 -19.32 4.44 -0.15
C LEU A 52 -19.89 3.78 -1.39
N ASN A 53 -19.89 4.49 -2.51
CA ASN A 53 -20.24 3.92 -3.80
C ASN A 53 -19.14 4.21 -4.81
N ARG A 54 -18.83 3.22 -5.64
CA ARG A 54 -17.85 3.30 -6.71
C ARG A 54 -18.44 2.69 -7.98
N LEU A 55 -18.60 3.52 -8.99
CA LEU A 55 -19.02 3.11 -10.33
C LEU A 55 -17.84 3.19 -11.28
N ASN A 56 -17.47 2.06 -11.89
CA ASN A 56 -16.49 2.01 -12.97
C ASN A 56 -17.23 1.68 -14.27
N ALA A 57 -16.99 2.44 -15.32
CA ALA A 57 -17.53 2.20 -16.65
C ALA A 57 -16.40 2.24 -17.68
N THR A 58 -16.36 1.28 -18.56
CA THR A 58 -15.37 1.19 -19.64
C THR A 58 -16.09 0.95 -20.98
N LEU A 59 -15.87 1.85 -21.93
CA LEU A 59 -16.43 1.78 -23.27
C LEU A 59 -15.32 1.45 -24.28
N GLY A 60 -15.40 0.30 -24.92
CA GLY A 60 -14.48 -0.15 -25.95
C GLY A 60 -15.07 0.02 -27.35
N TRP A 61 -14.36 0.69 -28.26
CA TRP A 61 -14.70 0.80 -29.66
C TRP A 61 -13.47 0.75 -30.56
N ARG A 62 -13.33 -0.34 -31.34
CA ARG A 62 -12.16 -0.58 -32.20
C ARG A 62 -10.85 -0.53 -31.38
N LYS A 63 -10.04 0.51 -31.65
CA LYS A 63 -8.73 0.76 -31.03
C LYS A 63 -8.81 1.75 -29.87
N LEU A 64 -10.00 2.26 -29.56
CA LEU A 64 -10.24 3.24 -28.51
C LEU A 64 -10.91 2.59 -27.31
N THR A 65 -10.44 2.96 -26.12
CA THR A 65 -11.06 2.61 -24.85
C THR A 65 -11.22 3.87 -24.02
N LEU A 66 -12.45 4.22 -23.67
CA LEU A 66 -12.78 5.29 -22.73
C LEU A 66 -13.15 4.67 -21.40
N GLY A 67 -12.57 5.14 -20.32
CA GLY A 67 -12.92 4.69 -18.98
C GLY A 67 -13.24 5.85 -18.05
N LEU A 68 -14.18 5.60 -17.14
CA LEU A 68 -14.64 6.55 -16.13
C LEU A 68 -14.81 5.81 -14.80
N ARG A 69 -14.35 6.42 -13.72
CA ARG A 69 -14.68 6.01 -12.36
C ARG A 69 -15.30 7.19 -11.63
N LEU A 70 -16.47 6.94 -11.08
CA LEU A 70 -17.15 7.85 -10.16
C LEU A 70 -17.08 7.26 -8.75
N ASP A 71 -16.60 8.03 -7.82
CA ASP A 71 -16.60 7.69 -6.40
C ASP A 71 -17.51 8.64 -5.64
N SER A 72 -18.29 8.09 -4.71
CA SER A 72 -19.09 8.90 -3.79
C SER A 72 -19.01 8.35 -2.38
N SER A 73 -19.06 9.24 -1.41
CA SER A 73 -19.04 8.91 0.00
C SER A 73 -20.05 9.78 0.75
N ALA A 74 -20.70 9.21 1.74
CA ALA A 74 -21.57 9.93 2.66
C ALA A 74 -21.27 9.48 4.09
N TYR A 75 -21.24 10.43 5.00
CA TYR A 75 -21.00 10.21 6.42
C TYR A 75 -22.17 10.66 7.27
N ALA A 76 -22.41 9.95 8.37
CA ALA A 76 -23.28 10.40 9.44
C ALA A 76 -22.67 9.96 10.78
N LEU A 77 -22.42 10.92 11.67
CA LEU A 77 -22.10 10.65 13.07
C LEU A 77 -23.38 10.29 13.83
N ARG A 78 -23.22 9.57 14.95
CA ARG A 78 -24.32 9.37 15.87
C ARG A 78 -24.76 10.71 16.49
N PRO A 79 -26.04 10.85 16.86
CA PRO A 79 -26.53 12.04 17.58
C PRO A 79 -25.78 12.33 18.88
N GLU A 80 -25.39 11.28 19.60
CA GLU A 80 -24.64 11.37 20.86
C GLU A 80 -23.23 11.93 20.67
N ASP A 81 -22.62 11.71 19.53
CA ASP A 81 -21.27 12.18 19.20
C ASP A 81 -21.23 13.70 18.94
N ARG A 82 -22.36 14.38 19.03
CA ARG A 82 -22.46 15.84 18.83
C ARG A 82 -21.99 16.66 20.01
N THR A 83 -21.86 16.04 21.17
CA THR A 83 -21.51 16.70 22.44
C THR A 83 -20.05 16.46 22.83
N TYR A 84 -19.13 16.63 21.89
CA TYR A 84 -17.72 16.68 22.26
C TYR A 84 -17.45 17.98 23.02
N ASP A 85 -17.31 17.87 24.33
CA ASP A 85 -16.86 18.99 25.17
C ASP A 85 -15.37 19.24 24.98
N ASP A 86 -14.61 18.25 24.54
CA ASP A 86 -13.20 18.38 24.24
C ASP A 86 -12.99 19.10 22.89
N PRO A 87 -12.27 20.26 22.88
CA PRO A 87 -11.93 20.96 21.66
C PRO A 87 -11.09 20.13 20.66
N GLN A 88 -10.32 19.16 21.14
CA GLN A 88 -9.54 18.24 20.29
C GLN A 88 -10.45 17.26 19.55
N LEU A 89 -11.44 16.70 20.24
CA LEU A 89 -12.40 15.79 19.63
C LEU A 89 -13.28 16.51 18.62
N LYS A 90 -13.70 17.73 18.92
CA LYS A 90 -14.38 18.60 17.95
C LYS A 90 -13.54 18.86 16.71
N ARG A 91 -12.24 19.14 16.89
CA ARG A 91 -11.31 19.30 15.78
C ARG A 91 -11.18 18.03 14.95
N ASN A 92 -11.04 16.88 15.58
CA ASN A 92 -10.91 15.61 14.88
C ASN A 92 -12.19 15.26 14.09
N ALA A 93 -13.36 15.50 14.66
CA ALA A 93 -14.62 15.35 13.96
C ALA A 93 -14.74 16.29 12.76
N ILE A 94 -14.25 17.50 12.88
CA ILE A 94 -14.18 18.48 11.80
C ILE A 94 -13.17 18.03 10.72
N VAL A 95 -11.99 17.59 11.13
CA VAL A 95 -10.91 17.08 10.27
C VAL A 95 -11.35 15.88 9.43
N ASP A 96 -12.18 15.01 9.97
CA ASP A 96 -12.72 13.87 9.24
C ASP A 96 -13.83 14.21 8.23
N GLY A 97 -14.05 15.49 7.93
CA GLY A 97 -15.13 15.91 7.06
C GLY A 97 -16.50 15.88 7.70
N SER A 98 -16.56 15.58 8.99
CA SER A 98 -17.78 15.33 9.75
C SER A 98 -18.36 16.56 10.44
N THR A 99 -17.87 17.76 10.12
CA THR A 99 -18.47 19.02 10.61
C THR A 99 -19.92 19.20 10.22
N ARG A 100 -20.31 18.49 9.19
CA ARG A 100 -21.73 18.36 8.84
C ARG A 100 -22.06 16.90 9.07
N TYR A 101 -22.88 16.61 10.01
CA TYR A 101 -23.37 15.27 10.34
C TYR A 101 -23.91 14.47 9.14
N ARG A 102 -23.88 15.06 7.94
CA ARG A 102 -24.27 14.46 6.67
C ARG A 102 -23.46 15.07 5.55
N ASP A 103 -22.18 14.78 5.47
CA ASP A 103 -21.40 15.16 4.30
C ASP A 103 -21.60 14.16 3.17
N ARG A 104 -21.80 14.71 1.98
CA ARG A 104 -21.85 13.95 0.74
C ARG A 104 -20.71 14.42 -0.14
N PHE A 105 -20.06 13.48 -0.71
CA PHE A 105 -18.94 13.75 -1.58
C PHE A 105 -19.07 12.87 -2.83
N VAL A 106 -19.12 13.50 -4.01
CA VAL A 106 -19.16 12.83 -5.32
C VAL A 106 -18.12 13.45 -6.21
N TYR A 107 -17.28 12.64 -6.82
CA TYR A 107 -16.24 13.13 -7.69
C TYR A 107 -15.86 12.11 -8.76
N ILE A 108 -15.22 12.60 -9.85
CA ILE A 108 -14.59 11.76 -10.86
C ILE A 108 -13.28 11.25 -10.27
N GLY A 109 -13.27 9.98 -9.85
CA GLY A 109 -12.09 9.35 -9.29
C GLY A 109 -11.01 9.15 -10.35
N LYS A 110 -11.42 8.69 -11.56
CA LYS A 110 -10.53 8.46 -12.70
C LYS A 110 -11.25 8.69 -14.01
N LEU A 111 -10.50 9.19 -15.00
CA LEU A 111 -10.98 9.39 -16.38
C LEU A 111 -9.81 9.15 -17.33
N TRP A 112 -9.98 8.26 -18.31
CA TRP A 112 -8.93 8.01 -19.30
C TRP A 112 -9.50 7.67 -20.67
N LEU A 113 -8.72 8.02 -21.69
CA LEU A 113 -8.93 7.60 -23.07
C LEU A 113 -7.63 6.94 -23.56
N THR A 114 -7.71 5.68 -23.97
CA THR A 114 -6.59 4.92 -24.51
C THR A 114 -6.81 4.61 -25.99
N TYR A 115 -5.81 4.89 -26.80
CA TYR A 115 -5.71 4.43 -28.18
C TYR A 115 -4.63 3.36 -28.27
N LYS A 116 -4.96 2.17 -28.78
CA LYS A 116 -4.04 1.04 -28.85
C LYS A 116 -4.01 0.41 -30.23
N THR A 117 -2.80 0.28 -30.76
CA THR A 117 -2.51 -0.45 -31.99
C THR A 117 -1.37 -1.42 -31.76
N GLU A 118 -1.02 -2.18 -32.80
CA GLU A 118 0.21 -2.95 -32.80
C GLU A 118 1.42 -1.99 -32.67
N GLY A 119 2.14 -2.12 -31.57
CA GLY A 119 3.34 -1.33 -31.30
C GLY A 119 3.13 0.10 -30.76
N LEU A 120 1.90 0.60 -30.63
CA LEU A 120 1.64 1.93 -30.04
C LEU A 120 0.45 1.89 -29.09
N GLU A 121 0.67 2.35 -27.85
CA GLU A 121 -0.37 2.64 -26.87
C GLU A 121 -0.22 4.08 -26.39
N ALA A 122 -1.27 4.88 -26.53
CA ALA A 122 -1.31 6.25 -26.04
C ALA A 122 -2.53 6.42 -25.14
N THR A 123 -2.31 6.93 -23.93
CA THR A 123 -3.37 7.21 -22.95
C THR A 123 -3.34 8.68 -22.57
N ALA A 124 -4.49 9.32 -22.64
CA ALA A 124 -4.75 10.65 -22.08
C ALA A 124 -5.67 10.49 -20.85
N GLY A 125 -5.33 11.15 -19.75
CA GLY A 125 -6.01 10.99 -18.46
C GLY A 125 -5.28 10.02 -17.53
N ASP A 126 -6.03 9.27 -16.72
CA ASP A 126 -5.48 8.38 -15.71
C ASP A 126 -4.79 7.15 -16.30
N SER A 127 -3.56 6.91 -15.88
CA SER A 127 -2.78 5.74 -16.29
C SER A 127 -1.94 5.20 -15.15
N TYR A 128 -1.79 3.86 -15.10
CA TYR A 128 -0.81 3.21 -14.25
C TYR A 128 0.54 3.17 -14.95
N VAL A 129 1.61 3.35 -14.16
CA VAL A 129 2.98 3.43 -14.68
C VAL A 129 3.93 2.76 -13.70
N GLN A 130 4.78 1.89 -14.22
CA GLN A 130 5.87 1.30 -13.45
C GLN A 130 7.14 1.27 -14.30
N PHE A 131 8.26 1.71 -13.72
CA PHE A 131 9.58 1.60 -14.32
C PHE A 131 10.43 0.59 -13.56
N GLY A 132 11.07 -0.33 -14.29
CA GLY A 132 11.78 -1.46 -13.69
C GLY A 132 10.87 -2.29 -12.76
N ARG A 133 11.38 -2.70 -11.62
CA ARG A 133 10.59 -3.35 -10.56
C ARG A 133 10.00 -2.37 -9.53
N GLY A 134 9.90 -1.09 -9.89
CA GLY A 134 9.28 -0.07 -9.07
C GLY A 134 10.22 0.70 -8.17
N LEU A 135 11.52 0.52 -8.31
CA LEU A 135 12.52 1.25 -7.54
C LEU A 135 12.44 2.75 -7.81
N VAL A 136 12.35 3.15 -9.08
CA VAL A 136 12.27 4.55 -9.52
C VAL A 136 10.85 5.07 -9.51
N LEU A 137 9.88 4.31 -10.05
CA LEU A 137 8.47 4.70 -10.15
C LEU A 137 7.56 3.47 -10.14
N SER A 138 6.49 3.54 -9.35
CA SER A 138 5.43 2.53 -9.31
C SER A 138 4.10 3.17 -8.92
N LEU A 139 3.39 3.70 -9.90
CA LEU A 139 2.01 4.16 -9.74
C LEU A 139 1.09 3.01 -10.09
N ARG A 140 0.45 2.42 -9.08
CA ARG A 140 -0.32 1.20 -9.23
C ARG A 140 -1.50 1.13 -8.26
N LYS A 141 -2.38 0.20 -8.53
CA LYS A 141 -3.43 -0.24 -7.62
C LYS A 141 -2.91 -1.40 -6.77
N VAL A 142 -3.19 -1.36 -5.47
CA VAL A 142 -2.93 -2.43 -4.50
C VAL A 142 -4.21 -2.62 -3.70
N ASP A 143 -5.06 -3.52 -4.17
CA ASP A 143 -6.42 -3.71 -3.62
C ASP A 143 -6.41 -4.12 -2.15
N GLU A 144 -5.47 -4.96 -1.75
CA GLU A 144 -5.33 -5.44 -0.36
C GLU A 144 -5.02 -4.32 0.62
N LEU A 145 -4.43 -3.24 0.13
CA LEU A 145 -4.11 -2.06 0.92
C LEU A 145 -5.10 -0.91 0.69
N GLY A 146 -6.04 -1.04 -0.24
CA GLY A 146 -6.93 0.05 -0.64
C GLY A 146 -6.17 1.25 -1.23
N ILE A 147 -5.01 1.01 -1.84
CA ILE A 147 -4.19 2.03 -2.50
C ILE A 147 -4.48 1.99 -3.99
N ASP A 148 -4.76 3.16 -4.56
CA ASP A 148 -5.00 3.30 -5.99
C ASP A 148 -4.52 4.67 -6.46
N THR A 149 -3.28 4.72 -6.96
CA THR A 149 -2.64 5.94 -7.44
C THR A 149 -2.32 5.81 -8.92
N THR A 150 -2.76 6.79 -9.71
CA THR A 150 -2.49 6.91 -11.15
C THR A 150 -1.72 8.19 -11.45
N LEU A 151 -1.22 8.29 -12.66
CA LEU A 151 -0.79 9.54 -13.28
C LEU A 151 -1.96 10.08 -14.12
N PHE A 152 -2.45 11.26 -13.81
CA PHE A 152 -3.42 11.99 -14.64
C PHE A 152 -2.66 12.92 -15.60
N GLY A 153 -2.64 12.55 -16.89
CA GLY A 153 -1.87 13.27 -17.90
C GLY A 153 -1.75 12.48 -19.19
N GLY A 154 -0.55 12.43 -19.74
CA GLY A 154 -0.23 11.68 -20.95
C GLY A 154 0.74 10.54 -20.69
N LYS A 155 0.44 9.36 -21.24
CA LYS A 155 1.35 8.23 -21.34
C LYS A 155 1.38 7.73 -22.77
N VAL A 156 2.57 7.60 -23.36
CA VAL A 156 2.77 7.01 -24.67
C VAL A 156 3.79 5.89 -24.57
N THR A 157 3.42 4.70 -25.02
CA THR A 157 4.30 3.54 -25.12
C THR A 157 4.40 3.13 -26.56
N PHE A 158 5.60 3.21 -27.11
CA PHE A 158 5.95 2.65 -28.41
C PHE A 158 6.74 1.38 -28.21
N GLN A 159 6.34 0.30 -28.86
CA GLN A 159 6.94 -1.02 -28.71
C GLN A 159 7.13 -1.66 -30.10
N LYS A 160 8.37 -1.84 -30.48
CA LYS A 160 8.77 -2.58 -31.68
C LYS A 160 10.05 -3.32 -31.36
N ASP A 161 9.97 -4.63 -31.31
CA ASP A 161 11.14 -5.44 -30.99
C ASP A 161 12.34 -5.11 -31.88
N PRO A 162 13.54 -4.99 -31.30
CA PRO A 162 13.90 -5.26 -29.90
C PRO A 162 13.77 -4.04 -28.96
N PHE A 163 13.09 -2.97 -29.33
CA PHE A 163 13.01 -1.73 -28.58
C PHE A 163 11.61 -1.43 -28.03
N ALA A 164 11.57 -0.77 -26.87
CA ALA A 164 10.37 -0.10 -26.39
C ALA A 164 10.74 1.26 -25.75
N LEU A 165 9.85 2.24 -25.93
CA LEU A 165 9.95 3.59 -25.35
C LEU A 165 8.65 3.91 -24.64
N THR A 166 8.72 4.31 -23.38
CA THR A 166 7.57 4.84 -22.63
C THR A 166 7.88 6.26 -22.20
N LEU A 167 6.98 7.19 -22.52
CA LEU A 167 7.04 8.58 -22.11
C LEU A 167 5.81 8.90 -21.24
N ILE A 168 6.01 9.67 -20.17
CA ILE A 168 4.95 10.09 -19.27
C ILE A 168 5.09 11.56 -18.88
N ALA A 169 3.96 12.23 -18.74
CA ALA A 169 3.89 13.58 -18.18
C ALA A 169 2.49 13.82 -17.59
N GLY A 170 2.42 14.30 -16.35
CA GLY A 170 1.15 14.58 -15.69
C GLY A 170 1.31 14.89 -14.22
N VAL A 171 0.20 14.78 -13.50
CA VAL A 171 0.13 14.92 -12.04
C VAL A 171 -0.35 13.60 -11.42
N THR A 172 0.09 13.31 -10.22
CA THR A 172 -0.38 12.12 -9.50
C THR A 172 -1.85 12.28 -9.11
N ASN A 173 -2.62 11.21 -9.27
CA ASN A 173 -4.03 11.17 -8.88
C ASN A 173 -4.29 10.01 -7.92
N PRO A 174 -4.02 10.20 -6.61
CA PRO A 174 -4.33 9.21 -5.59
C PRO A 174 -5.84 9.08 -5.39
N THR A 175 -6.27 7.96 -4.82
CA THR A 175 -7.68 7.84 -4.38
C THR A 175 -8.02 8.91 -3.35
N ARG A 176 -9.24 9.43 -3.42
CA ARG A 176 -9.72 10.49 -2.53
C ARG A 176 -10.61 9.99 -1.41
N ILE A 177 -11.01 8.74 -1.48
CA ILE A 177 -11.72 8.05 -0.42
C ILE A 177 -10.85 6.90 0.05
N ASP A 178 -10.62 6.87 1.34
CA ASP A 178 -9.96 5.76 2.00
C ASP A 178 -10.92 4.57 2.08
N GLU A 179 -10.77 3.59 1.21
CA GLU A 179 -11.72 2.47 1.08
C GLU A 179 -11.90 1.67 2.38
N PRO A 180 -10.85 1.33 3.14
CA PRO A 180 -11.01 0.62 4.40
C PRO A 180 -11.82 1.35 5.47
N THR A 181 -11.72 2.67 5.53
CA THR A 181 -12.49 3.47 6.49
C THR A 181 -13.73 4.12 5.87
N GLY A 182 -13.78 4.21 4.55
CA GLY A 182 -14.81 4.95 3.81
C GLY A 182 -14.73 6.46 3.97
N ARG A 183 -13.67 7.01 4.59
CA ARG A 183 -13.50 8.44 4.84
C ARG A 183 -12.89 9.15 3.64
N ALA A 184 -13.30 10.40 3.42
CA ALA A 184 -12.63 11.26 2.46
C ALA A 184 -11.20 11.57 2.94
N MET A 185 -10.23 11.40 2.06
CA MET A 185 -8.81 11.69 2.34
C MET A 185 -8.47 13.17 2.17
N PHE A 186 -9.33 13.92 1.50
CA PHE A 186 -9.24 15.37 1.40
C PHE A 186 -10.04 16.01 2.52
N LEU A 187 -9.39 16.84 3.28
CA LEU A 187 -10.02 17.63 4.31
C LEU A 187 -10.30 19.00 3.75
N SER A 188 -11.55 19.21 3.44
CA SER A 188 -12.04 20.44 2.85
C SER A 188 -12.32 21.54 3.88
N LYS A 189 -11.94 21.35 5.17
CA LYS A 189 -12.56 22.21 6.18
C LYS A 189 -11.59 23.03 6.97
N ARG A 190 -11.90 24.30 6.89
CA ARG A 190 -11.33 25.39 7.64
C ARG A 190 -12.14 25.56 8.91
N VAL A 191 -11.52 25.54 10.06
CA VAL A 191 -12.18 26.04 11.28
C VAL A 191 -12.16 27.55 11.23
N PRO A 192 -13.30 28.23 11.42
CA PRO A 192 -13.31 29.66 11.63
C PRO A 192 -12.48 29.95 12.88
N ALA A 193 -11.31 30.58 12.70
CA ALA A 193 -10.53 31.13 13.79
C ALA A 193 -10.72 32.64 13.79
N SER A 194 -10.54 33.29 14.94
CA SER A 194 -10.52 34.73 15.03
C SER A 194 -9.36 35.25 14.17
N GLY A 195 -9.63 35.72 12.96
CA GLY A 195 -8.63 36.20 12.02
C GLY A 195 -8.44 35.42 10.75
N GLY A 196 -9.29 34.43 10.43
CA GLY A 196 -9.26 33.65 9.19
C GLY A 196 -9.44 32.16 9.41
N PHE A 197 -9.43 31.41 8.31
CA PHE A 197 -9.51 29.96 8.36
C PHE A 197 -8.10 29.38 8.53
N GLN A 198 -7.90 28.55 9.54
CA GLN A 198 -6.68 27.76 9.67
C GLN A 198 -6.93 26.33 9.21
N PRO A 199 -5.98 25.70 8.50
CA PRO A 199 -6.07 24.29 8.23
C PRO A 199 -6.08 23.56 9.57
N ILE A 200 -6.95 22.58 9.69
CA ILE A 200 -7.04 21.75 10.88
C ILE A 200 -5.97 20.69 10.76
N GLU A 201 -5.03 20.70 11.68
CA GLU A 201 -4.09 19.60 11.81
C GLU A 201 -4.76 18.39 12.46
N PRO A 202 -4.46 17.17 12.00
CA PRO A 202 -3.58 16.88 10.87
C PRO A 202 -4.37 16.63 9.59
N ALA A 203 -4.36 17.58 8.70
CA ALA A 203 -4.84 17.34 7.34
C ALA A 203 -3.96 16.30 6.65
N PRO A 204 -4.51 15.38 5.82
CA PRO A 204 -3.68 14.58 4.95
C PRO A 204 -2.90 15.53 4.04
N LEU A 205 -1.60 15.55 4.27
CA LEU A 205 -0.67 16.49 3.63
C LEU A 205 -0.23 15.90 2.28
N PHE A 206 -1.12 15.80 1.32
CA PHE A 206 -0.73 15.42 -0.03
C PHE A 206 -1.37 16.34 -1.07
N GLY A 207 -0.54 16.82 -1.96
CA GLY A 207 -0.94 17.40 -3.21
C GLY A 207 -0.88 16.38 -4.33
N SER A 208 -1.26 16.79 -5.53
CA SER A 208 -1.02 16.03 -6.74
C SER A 208 0.32 16.44 -7.31
N ASP A 209 1.36 15.68 -7.02
CA ASP A 209 2.71 15.99 -7.44
C ASP A 209 2.87 15.85 -8.95
N ARG A 210 3.61 16.75 -9.58
CA ARG A 210 3.89 16.69 -11.02
C ARG A 210 5.01 15.70 -11.30
N ILE A 211 4.79 14.79 -12.26
CA ILE A 211 5.78 13.79 -12.69
C ILE A 211 5.96 13.90 -14.21
N VAL A 212 7.23 13.94 -14.63
CA VAL A 212 7.65 13.75 -16.02
C VAL A 212 8.70 12.64 -16.04
N GLY A 213 8.63 11.73 -17.01
CA GLY A 213 9.58 10.62 -17.04
C GLY A 213 9.62 9.89 -18.37
N ALA A 214 10.66 9.08 -18.52
CA ALA A 214 10.88 8.24 -19.68
C ALA A 214 11.52 6.91 -19.29
N GLN A 215 11.21 5.86 -20.06
CA GLN A 215 11.87 4.56 -20.02
C GLN A 215 12.17 4.12 -21.45
N ILE A 216 13.41 3.68 -21.67
CA ILE A 216 13.84 3.03 -22.91
C ILE A 216 14.25 1.61 -22.54
N GLN A 217 13.74 0.63 -23.28
CA GLN A 217 14.12 -0.77 -23.17
C GLN A 217 14.72 -1.23 -24.50
N ALA A 218 15.78 -2.02 -24.42
CA ALA A 218 16.44 -2.66 -25.56
C ALA A 218 16.64 -4.15 -25.27
N GLY A 219 16.64 -4.98 -26.31
CA GLY A 219 16.84 -6.42 -26.18
C GLY A 219 15.56 -7.23 -25.93
N ARG A 220 14.38 -6.65 -26.09
CA ARG A 220 13.11 -7.39 -26.01
C ARG A 220 13.09 -8.54 -27.03
N GLY A 221 12.70 -9.73 -26.57
CA GLY A 221 12.77 -10.94 -27.39
C GLY A 221 14.17 -11.52 -27.58
N LEU A 222 15.19 -10.88 -27.03
CA LEU A 222 16.57 -11.37 -27.00
C LEU A 222 16.91 -11.99 -25.64
N PRO A 223 18.03 -12.74 -25.53
CA PRO A 223 18.44 -13.34 -24.26
C PRO A 223 18.72 -12.34 -23.14
N ILE A 224 18.94 -11.08 -23.46
CA ILE A 224 19.23 -10.02 -22.50
C ILE A 224 18.36 -8.80 -22.82
N THR A 225 17.67 -8.31 -21.82
CA THR A 225 16.91 -7.05 -21.88
C THR A 225 17.55 -6.02 -20.95
N ALA A 226 17.88 -4.87 -21.47
CA ALA A 226 18.36 -3.71 -20.71
C ALA A 226 17.35 -2.58 -20.75
N SER A 227 17.22 -1.83 -19.64
CA SER A 227 16.36 -0.68 -19.55
C SER A 227 17.06 0.48 -18.86
N THR A 228 16.85 1.69 -19.39
CA THR A 228 17.23 2.95 -18.72
C THR A 228 15.96 3.76 -18.52
N HIS A 229 15.78 4.32 -17.33
CA HIS A 229 14.58 5.08 -16.99
C HIS A 229 14.92 6.22 -16.03
N ALA A 230 14.17 7.30 -16.15
CA ALA A 230 14.31 8.45 -15.26
C ALA A 230 12.97 9.15 -15.07
N ILE A 231 12.82 9.77 -13.92
CA ILE A 231 11.70 10.67 -13.61
C ILE A 231 12.20 11.92 -12.91
N ARG A 232 11.43 12.99 -13.08
CA ARG A 232 11.48 14.21 -12.29
C ARG A 232 10.12 14.38 -11.62
N LEU A 233 10.12 14.42 -10.29
CA LEU A 233 8.97 14.70 -9.45
C LEU A 233 9.11 16.09 -8.87
N THR A 234 8.08 16.93 -9.07
CA THR A 234 8.00 18.26 -8.47
C THR A 234 6.82 18.27 -7.51
N LYS A 235 7.07 18.64 -6.26
CA LYS A 235 6.05 18.76 -5.23
C LYS A 235 5.08 19.89 -5.55
N CYS A 236 3.81 19.67 -5.26
CA CYS A 236 2.76 20.68 -5.40
C CYS A 236 2.03 20.79 -4.08
N ALA A 237 1.78 22.01 -3.63
CA ALA A 237 1.04 22.25 -2.40
C ALA A 237 -0.40 21.74 -2.50
N PRO A 238 -0.96 21.15 -1.43
CA PRO A 238 -2.37 20.75 -1.40
C PRO A 238 -3.34 21.93 -1.39
N TYR A 239 -2.86 23.12 -1.02
CA TYR A 239 -3.65 24.33 -0.86
C TYR A 239 -2.98 25.52 -1.51
N ARG A 240 -3.77 26.57 -1.79
CA ARG A 240 -3.26 27.91 -2.05
C ARG A 240 -3.15 28.69 -0.75
N TYR A 241 -2.14 29.56 -0.68
CA TYR A 241 -1.84 30.37 0.50
C TYR A 241 -1.88 31.87 0.15
N ASP A 242 -2.30 32.69 1.12
CA ASP A 242 -2.13 34.14 1.02
C ASP A 242 -0.68 34.54 1.40
N ALA A 243 -0.39 35.86 1.34
CA ALA A 243 0.92 36.39 1.66
C ALA A 243 1.33 36.15 3.13
N GLU A 244 0.37 35.94 4.01
CA GLU A 244 0.56 35.64 5.44
C GLU A 244 0.65 34.15 5.73
N GLY A 245 0.64 33.27 4.70
CA GLY A 245 0.72 31.80 4.83
C GLY A 245 -0.58 31.14 5.28
N ARG A 246 -1.72 31.81 5.16
CA ARG A 246 -3.02 31.26 5.50
C ARG A 246 -3.63 30.57 4.26
N VAL A 247 -4.29 29.45 4.46
CA VAL A 247 -4.99 28.73 3.38
C VAL A 247 -6.19 29.53 2.89
N ILE A 248 -6.25 29.81 1.59
CA ILE A 248 -7.31 30.62 0.97
C ILE A 248 -8.34 29.81 0.17
N ASP A 249 -8.00 28.60 -0.28
CA ASP A 249 -8.88 27.76 -1.09
C ASP A 249 -9.38 26.53 -0.34
N ASP A 250 -10.57 26.07 -0.72
CA ASP A 250 -11.04 24.76 -0.35
C ASP A 250 -10.39 23.70 -1.28
N PRO A 251 -9.81 22.63 -0.74
CA PRO A 251 -9.26 21.54 -1.57
C PRO A 251 -10.26 20.89 -2.52
N LEU A 252 -11.56 21.01 -2.28
CA LEU A 252 -12.60 20.56 -3.21
C LEU A 252 -12.68 21.44 -4.46
N ASP A 253 -12.35 22.73 -4.33
CA ASP A 253 -12.34 23.67 -5.45
C ASP A 253 -11.06 23.52 -6.30
N ALA A 254 -9.97 23.02 -5.69
CA ALA A 254 -8.71 22.75 -6.35
C ALA A 254 -8.28 21.27 -6.14
N PRO A 255 -8.95 20.31 -6.77
CA PRO A 255 -8.79 18.88 -6.46
C PRO A 255 -7.39 18.31 -6.72
N PHE A 256 -6.54 19.00 -7.47
CA PHE A 256 -5.14 18.63 -7.71
C PHE A 256 -4.16 19.51 -6.96
N GLY A 257 -4.63 20.36 -6.02
CA GLY A 257 -3.79 21.32 -5.34
C GLY A 257 -3.23 22.38 -6.30
N THR A 258 -2.12 22.97 -5.93
CA THR A 258 -1.44 24.00 -6.74
C THR A 258 0.04 23.68 -6.87
N CYS A 259 0.57 23.81 -8.09
CA CYS A 259 2.01 23.72 -8.36
C CYS A 259 2.65 25.11 -8.49
N ASN A 260 2.05 26.13 -7.89
CA ASN A 260 2.64 27.46 -7.74
C ASN A 260 3.85 27.35 -6.79
N GLU A 261 4.94 27.99 -7.16
CA GLU A 261 6.19 27.94 -6.42
C GLU A 261 6.07 28.51 -5.01
N SER A 262 5.42 29.68 -4.87
CA SER A 262 5.19 30.33 -3.59
C SER A 262 4.36 29.48 -2.63
N ASP A 263 3.23 28.93 -3.11
CA ASP A 263 2.37 28.07 -2.29
C ASP A 263 3.11 26.80 -1.84
N THR A 264 3.88 26.21 -2.77
CA THR A 264 4.66 25.01 -2.48
C THR A 264 5.74 25.27 -1.45
N GLU A 265 6.43 26.41 -1.52
CA GLU A 265 7.47 26.78 -0.57
C GLU A 265 6.88 27.03 0.83
N ILE A 266 5.77 27.75 0.92
CA ILE A 266 5.07 27.98 2.20
C ILE A 266 4.67 26.64 2.82
N TRP A 267 4.07 25.76 2.03
CA TRP A 267 3.67 24.43 2.49
C TRP A 267 4.85 23.59 2.97
N LEU A 268 5.91 23.46 2.17
CA LEU A 268 7.10 22.67 2.54
C LEU A 268 7.76 23.18 3.81
N ASN A 269 7.79 24.51 4.02
CA ASN A 269 8.33 25.11 5.24
C ASN A 269 7.46 24.86 6.48
N SER A 270 6.18 24.60 6.29
CA SER A 270 5.26 24.23 7.38
C SER A 270 5.38 22.78 7.84
N LEU A 271 6.03 21.92 7.05
CA LEU A 271 6.15 20.50 7.36
C LEU A 271 7.08 20.24 8.55
N PRO A 272 6.76 19.24 9.39
CA PRO A 272 7.62 18.85 10.51
C PRO A 272 9.01 18.41 10.04
N GLY A 273 10.02 18.72 10.84
CA GLY A 273 11.42 18.40 10.52
C GLY A 273 11.77 16.92 10.55
N ASN A 274 10.93 16.10 11.18
CA ASN A 274 11.14 14.66 11.40
C ASN A 274 10.46 13.75 10.37
N ILE A 275 9.94 14.29 9.26
CA ILE A 275 9.37 13.49 8.17
C ILE A 275 10.46 13.11 7.15
N SER A 276 10.14 12.14 6.29
CA SER A 276 11.04 11.67 5.23
C SER A 276 11.58 12.81 4.37
N PRO A 277 12.89 12.87 4.08
CA PRO A 277 13.50 13.93 3.27
C PRO A 277 12.84 14.12 1.90
N VAL A 278 12.38 13.04 1.26
CA VAL A 278 11.70 13.10 -0.05
C VAL A 278 10.36 13.87 0.00
N LEU A 279 9.73 13.94 1.18
CA LEU A 279 8.49 14.68 1.37
C LEU A 279 8.71 16.19 1.51
N ARG A 280 9.91 16.60 1.95
CA ARG A 280 10.31 18.00 2.13
C ARG A 280 11.03 18.56 0.90
N ALA A 281 11.47 17.70 -0.01
CA ALA A 281 12.16 18.12 -1.21
C ALA A 281 11.19 18.77 -2.21
N LYS A 282 11.49 19.97 -2.69
CA LYS A 282 10.74 20.66 -3.74
C LYS A 282 10.76 19.86 -5.04
N GLU A 283 11.90 19.25 -5.32
CA GLU A 283 12.13 18.43 -6.49
C GLU A 283 12.92 17.17 -6.16
N THR A 284 12.53 16.06 -6.76
CA THR A 284 13.26 14.80 -6.68
C THR A 284 13.44 14.21 -8.08
N ILE A 285 14.69 13.93 -8.43
CA ILE A 285 15.06 13.24 -9.66
C ILE A 285 15.50 11.82 -9.29
N ASN A 286 14.84 10.82 -9.86
CA ASN A 286 15.27 9.43 -9.81
C ASN A 286 15.67 8.98 -11.20
N ALA A 287 16.83 8.35 -11.34
CA ALA A 287 17.28 7.72 -12.57
C ALA A 287 17.79 6.32 -12.28
N GLY A 288 17.47 5.37 -13.15
CA GLY A 288 17.85 3.98 -12.95
C GLY A 288 18.14 3.24 -14.24
N GLN A 289 18.83 2.11 -14.08
CA GLN A 289 19.09 1.15 -15.13
C GLN A 289 18.79 -0.25 -14.62
N SER A 290 18.23 -1.09 -15.47
CA SER A 290 18.01 -2.50 -15.17
C SER A 290 18.51 -3.41 -16.28
N LEU A 291 18.90 -4.60 -15.87
CA LEU A 291 19.31 -5.70 -16.73
C LEU A 291 18.52 -6.94 -16.34
N GLU A 292 17.95 -7.62 -17.32
CA GLU A 292 17.25 -8.89 -17.14
C GLU A 292 17.80 -9.94 -18.12
N VAL A 293 18.11 -11.11 -17.57
CA VAL A 293 18.53 -12.30 -18.32
C VAL A 293 17.56 -13.42 -17.98
N PRO A 294 16.46 -13.59 -18.73
CA PRO A 294 15.37 -14.51 -18.37
C PRO A 294 15.73 -16.00 -18.48
N SER A 295 16.82 -16.32 -19.17
CA SER A 295 17.26 -17.71 -19.34
C SER A 295 18.77 -17.84 -19.14
N LEU A 296 19.23 -17.45 -17.95
CA LEU A 296 20.63 -17.60 -17.56
C LEU A 296 20.99 -19.09 -17.48
N TRP A 297 21.96 -19.53 -18.29
CA TRP A 297 22.39 -20.94 -18.43
C TRP A 297 21.24 -21.93 -18.72
N GLY A 298 20.12 -21.46 -19.27
CA GLY A 298 18.94 -22.30 -19.54
C GLY A 298 18.08 -22.63 -18.31
N HIS A 299 18.49 -22.27 -17.11
CA HIS A 299 17.87 -22.68 -15.84
C HIS A 299 17.64 -21.53 -14.84
N GLY A 300 18.04 -20.33 -15.18
CA GLY A 300 17.98 -19.20 -14.25
C GLY A 300 17.36 -17.95 -14.85
N ASN A 301 16.87 -17.08 -13.97
CA ASN A 301 16.49 -15.71 -14.29
C ASN A 301 17.31 -14.77 -13.40
N LEU A 302 18.04 -13.85 -14.00
CA LEU A 302 18.78 -12.81 -13.32
C LEU A 302 18.14 -11.46 -13.61
N TYR A 303 17.89 -10.70 -12.56
CA TYR A 303 17.48 -9.31 -12.65
C TYR A 303 18.38 -8.46 -11.76
N VAL A 304 18.87 -7.33 -12.29
CA VAL A 304 19.63 -6.32 -11.54
C VAL A 304 19.08 -4.95 -11.88
N GLU A 305 18.86 -4.11 -10.88
CA GLU A 305 18.45 -2.70 -11.06
C GLU A 305 19.30 -1.82 -10.15
N ALA A 306 19.84 -0.74 -10.69
CA ALA A 306 20.55 0.30 -9.96
C ALA A 306 19.89 1.65 -10.21
N ALA A 307 19.79 2.47 -9.17
CA ALA A 307 19.20 3.79 -9.28
C ALA A 307 19.94 4.83 -8.44
N VAL A 308 19.85 6.07 -8.86
CA VAL A 308 20.31 7.26 -8.12
C VAL A 308 19.14 8.19 -7.88
N GLN A 309 19.14 8.87 -6.74
CA GLN A 309 18.16 9.87 -6.34
C GLN A 309 18.87 11.16 -6.02
N LYS A 310 18.39 12.27 -6.57
CA LYS A 310 18.82 13.63 -6.21
C LYS A 310 17.60 14.39 -5.73
N ARG A 311 17.72 15.06 -4.59
CA ARG A 311 16.69 15.90 -3.98
C ARG A 311 17.15 17.35 -3.93
N GLU A 312 16.25 18.27 -4.25
CA GLU A 312 16.51 19.71 -4.26
C GLU A 312 15.46 20.44 -3.42
N GLY A 313 15.85 21.55 -2.81
CA GLY A 313 14.97 22.37 -1.99
C GLY A 313 14.75 21.82 -0.58
N GLU A 314 15.58 20.89 -0.14
CA GLU A 314 15.71 20.54 1.28
C GLU A 314 16.37 21.70 2.05
N ARG A 315 16.24 21.67 3.37
CA ARG A 315 16.84 22.73 4.20
C ARG A 315 18.35 22.83 3.92
N PRO A 316 18.95 24.04 3.92
CA PRO A 316 20.38 24.23 3.67
C PRO A 316 21.29 23.45 4.63
N THR A 317 20.73 22.99 5.75
CA THR A 317 21.43 22.22 6.80
C THR A 317 21.42 20.71 6.57
N ASP A 318 20.73 20.23 5.54
CA ASP A 318 20.68 18.78 5.24
C ASP A 318 21.87 18.42 4.31
N PRO A 319 22.92 17.77 4.82
CA PRO A 319 24.16 17.60 4.06
C PRO A 319 24.04 16.56 2.95
N ASN A 320 22.96 15.81 2.90
CA ASN A 320 22.87 14.59 2.08
C ASN A 320 21.64 14.57 1.19
N THR A 321 21.70 15.30 0.06
CA THR A 321 20.62 15.39 -0.95
C THR A 321 20.68 14.30 -2.00
N GLN A 322 21.66 13.38 -1.92
CA GLN A 322 21.85 12.31 -2.90
C GLN A 322 21.70 10.93 -2.26
N GLY A 323 21.10 10.03 -3.00
CA GLY A 323 20.94 8.64 -2.63
C GLY A 323 21.22 7.69 -3.78
N ASN A 324 21.54 6.45 -3.47
CA ASN A 324 21.69 5.38 -4.44
C ASN A 324 21.07 4.08 -3.94
N ALA A 325 20.66 3.25 -4.89
CA ALA A 325 20.04 1.97 -4.63
C ALA A 325 20.52 0.94 -5.64
N ILE A 326 20.76 -0.28 -5.18
CA ILE A 326 21.01 -1.46 -6.00
C ILE A 326 20.12 -2.57 -5.49
N TYR A 327 19.45 -3.26 -6.40
CA TYR A 327 18.69 -4.47 -6.15
C TYR A 327 19.06 -5.55 -7.17
N GLY A 328 19.22 -6.77 -6.70
CA GLY A 328 19.47 -7.94 -7.55
C GLY A 328 18.61 -9.12 -7.13
N SER A 329 18.15 -9.90 -8.09
CA SER A 329 17.38 -11.13 -7.87
C SER A 329 17.88 -12.18 -8.84
N LEU A 330 18.26 -13.34 -8.32
CA LEU A 330 18.64 -14.53 -9.08
C LEU A 330 17.71 -15.68 -8.69
N VAL A 331 16.97 -16.17 -9.66
CA VAL A 331 16.17 -17.39 -9.50
C VAL A 331 16.82 -18.47 -10.35
N THR A 332 17.11 -19.61 -9.75
CA THR A 332 17.62 -20.79 -10.48
C THR A 332 16.77 -22.00 -10.17
N SER A 333 16.55 -22.86 -11.17
CA SER A 333 15.81 -24.08 -11.01
C SER A 333 16.51 -25.24 -11.71
N GLY A 334 16.58 -26.38 -11.04
CA GLY A 334 17.19 -27.60 -11.59
C GLY A 334 16.66 -28.84 -10.89
N GLY A 335 16.01 -29.75 -11.64
CA GLY A 335 15.37 -30.93 -11.05
C GLY A 335 14.34 -30.55 -9.98
N PRO A 336 14.44 -31.10 -8.74
CA PRO A 336 13.52 -30.80 -7.66
C PRO A 336 13.83 -29.49 -6.91
N ILE A 337 14.89 -28.78 -7.26
CA ILE A 337 15.42 -27.63 -6.51
C ILE A 337 15.08 -26.34 -7.24
N THR A 338 14.58 -25.35 -6.50
CA THR A 338 14.52 -23.94 -6.92
C THR A 338 15.16 -23.09 -5.84
N ASN A 339 16.07 -22.22 -6.25
CA ASN A 339 16.71 -21.26 -5.36
C ASN A 339 16.38 -19.84 -5.80
N THR A 340 16.07 -18.96 -4.86
CA THR A 340 15.84 -17.53 -5.08
C THR A 340 16.70 -16.73 -4.15
N LEU A 341 17.71 -16.08 -4.71
CA LEU A 341 18.59 -15.15 -4.00
C LEU A 341 18.18 -13.71 -4.35
N GLU A 342 17.94 -12.89 -3.34
CA GLU A 342 17.68 -11.46 -3.46
C GLU A 342 18.70 -10.69 -2.65
N VAL A 343 19.26 -9.64 -3.23
CA VAL A 343 20.22 -8.74 -2.58
C VAL A 343 19.84 -7.30 -2.82
N LYS A 344 20.07 -6.44 -1.83
CA LYS A 344 19.83 -5.01 -1.97
C LYS A 344 20.84 -4.19 -1.18
N SER A 345 21.11 -2.99 -1.66
CA SER A 345 21.88 -1.98 -0.95
C SER A 345 21.29 -0.61 -1.25
N TYR A 346 20.62 -0.01 -0.28
CA TYR A 346 19.99 1.31 -0.39
C TYR A 346 20.74 2.25 0.56
N ARG A 347 21.21 3.37 0.01
CA ARG A 347 21.95 4.38 0.76
C ARG A 347 21.28 5.72 0.52
N ASN A 348 20.65 6.26 1.54
CA ASN A 348 19.94 7.54 1.47
C ASN A 348 18.94 7.62 0.30
N PHE A 349 18.41 6.47 -0.12
CA PHE A 349 17.47 6.35 -1.21
C PHE A 349 16.07 6.11 -0.64
N TYR A 350 15.25 7.14 -0.65
CA TYR A 350 13.92 7.11 -0.05
C TYR A 350 12.85 6.76 -1.08
N PRO A 351 11.88 5.90 -0.73
CA PRO A 351 10.70 5.69 -1.57
C PRO A 351 9.99 7.01 -1.85
N LEU A 352 9.64 7.23 -3.11
CA LEU A 352 8.84 8.39 -3.49
C LEU A 352 7.44 8.27 -2.89
N ALA A 353 6.95 9.35 -2.29
CA ALA A 353 5.64 9.39 -1.67
C ALA A 353 5.01 10.78 -1.79
N ALA A 354 3.68 10.84 -1.68
CA ALA A 354 2.96 12.05 -1.34
C ALA A 354 3.22 12.44 0.13
N GLY A 355 2.57 13.47 0.61
CA GLY A 355 2.57 13.80 2.02
C GLY A 355 2.13 12.62 2.88
N VAL A 356 2.73 12.47 4.04
CA VAL A 356 2.37 11.49 5.05
C VAL A 356 1.58 12.21 6.12
N ASN A 357 0.48 11.64 6.54
CA ASN A 357 -0.14 12.08 7.77
C ASN A 357 0.71 11.60 8.95
N VAL A 358 1.39 12.54 9.59
CA VAL A 358 2.25 12.27 10.75
C VAL A 358 1.49 12.21 12.08
N SER A 359 0.18 12.43 12.06
CA SER A 359 -0.63 12.31 13.26
C SER A 359 -0.88 10.84 13.60
N LYS A 360 -0.65 10.50 14.86
CA LYS A 360 -1.00 9.20 15.44
C LYS A 360 -2.50 8.86 15.29
N ALA A 361 -3.36 9.86 15.17
CA ALA A 361 -4.82 9.71 15.06
C ALA A 361 -5.30 9.37 13.64
N SER A 362 -4.44 9.42 12.63
CA SER A 362 -4.85 9.19 11.26
C SER A 362 -4.45 7.83 10.73
N ALA A 363 -5.45 7.07 10.38
CA ALA A 363 -5.33 5.76 9.76
C ALA A 363 -5.24 5.80 8.23
N PHE A 364 -5.01 6.97 7.63
CA PHE A 364 -4.92 7.10 6.17
C PHE A 364 -3.65 6.45 5.62
N ALA A 365 -3.77 5.90 4.43
CA ALA A 365 -2.65 5.28 3.74
C ALA A 365 -1.57 6.31 3.39
N ASN A 366 -0.31 5.91 3.58
CA ASN A 366 0.78 6.58 2.91
C ASN A 366 0.64 6.37 1.40
N ILE A 367 0.64 7.45 0.63
CA ILE A 367 0.55 7.38 -0.82
C ILE A 367 1.96 7.27 -1.36
N SER A 368 2.36 6.07 -1.76
CA SER A 368 3.66 5.81 -2.39
C SER A 368 3.59 5.93 -3.89
N TYR A 369 4.64 6.50 -4.47
CA TYR A 369 4.85 6.60 -5.92
C TYR A 369 5.98 5.69 -6.41
N SER A 370 6.69 5.04 -5.51
CA SER A 370 7.62 3.95 -5.80
C SER A 370 7.42 2.81 -4.82
N ALA A 371 7.83 1.63 -5.23
CA ALA A 371 7.76 0.41 -4.43
C ALA A 371 9.07 -0.33 -4.54
N PRO A 372 10.14 0.15 -3.89
CA PRO A 372 11.43 -0.51 -3.91
C PRO A 372 11.29 -1.96 -3.46
N PRO A 373 11.86 -2.92 -4.21
CA PRO A 373 11.82 -4.32 -3.81
C PRO A 373 12.39 -4.53 -2.41
N THR A 374 11.75 -5.41 -1.67
CA THR A 374 12.15 -5.75 -0.31
C THR A 374 12.55 -7.20 -0.24
N ALA A 375 13.73 -7.47 0.31
CA ALA A 375 14.22 -8.81 0.59
C ALA A 375 14.06 -9.19 2.07
N GLU A 376 13.40 -8.35 2.84
CA GLU A 376 13.14 -8.62 4.25
C GLU A 376 11.92 -9.51 4.46
N PRO A 377 11.90 -10.28 5.54
CA PRO A 377 10.73 -11.04 5.92
C PRO A 377 9.60 -10.10 6.31
N ILE A 378 8.43 -10.39 5.81
CA ILE A 378 7.20 -9.61 6.04
C ILE A 378 6.58 -10.01 7.38
N ILE A 379 7.35 -10.07 8.45
CA ILE A 379 6.87 -10.64 9.70
C ILE A 379 6.60 -9.60 10.76
N SER A 380 7.28 -8.45 10.68
CA SER A 380 7.16 -7.42 11.71
C SER A 380 6.25 -6.28 11.26
N ASP A 381 5.21 -6.04 12.03
CA ASP A 381 4.24 -4.95 11.80
C ASP A 381 4.82 -3.58 12.15
N VAL A 382 5.88 -3.54 12.95
CA VAL A 382 6.30 -2.31 13.65
C VAL A 382 7.42 -1.57 12.92
N MET A 383 8.26 -2.28 12.18
CA MET A 383 9.57 -1.74 11.76
C MET A 383 9.77 -1.62 10.26
N PHE A 384 8.83 -2.10 9.46
CA PHE A 384 9.04 -2.35 8.04
C PHE A 384 9.23 -1.09 7.18
N GLY A 385 8.54 0.00 7.51
CA GLY A 385 8.59 1.24 6.73
C GLY A 385 9.95 1.95 6.72
N PHE A 386 10.80 1.66 7.70
CA PHE A 386 12.08 2.33 7.87
C PHE A 386 13.25 1.59 7.18
N TYR A 387 13.10 0.29 6.87
CA TYR A 387 14.17 -0.52 6.28
C TYR A 387 14.52 -0.18 4.83
N ASN A 388 13.73 0.63 4.14
CA ASN A 388 13.87 0.81 2.70
C ASN A 388 14.81 1.94 2.28
N ALA A 389 15.30 2.77 3.18
CA ALA A 389 16.12 3.93 2.80
C ALA A 389 17.61 3.74 3.01
N CYS A 390 18.00 2.96 4.03
CA CYS A 390 19.40 2.86 4.47
C CYS A 390 19.74 1.42 4.92
N VAL A 391 19.60 0.47 4.02
CA VAL A 391 19.76 -0.94 4.34
C VAL A 391 20.59 -1.66 3.28
N THR A 392 21.49 -2.53 3.72
CA THR A 392 22.21 -3.47 2.85
C THR A 392 21.98 -4.87 3.37
N GLY A 393 21.57 -5.77 2.52
CA GLY A 393 21.30 -7.14 2.93
C GLY A 393 20.82 -8.01 1.79
N GLY A 394 20.42 -9.21 2.14
CA GLY A 394 19.89 -10.16 1.18
C GLY A 394 19.08 -11.24 1.86
N ARG A 395 18.42 -12.01 1.05
CA ARG A 395 17.61 -13.15 1.43
C ARG A 395 17.82 -14.28 0.44
N ASP A 396 17.97 -15.46 0.96
CA ASP A 396 18.02 -16.69 0.18
C ASP A 396 16.79 -17.56 0.51
N ARG A 397 16.20 -18.14 -0.50
CA ARG A 397 15.13 -19.12 -0.38
C ARG A 397 15.45 -20.35 -1.22
N LEU A 398 15.45 -21.50 -0.57
CA LEU A 398 15.62 -22.81 -1.18
C LEU A 398 14.31 -23.58 -1.08
N ASP A 399 13.76 -23.95 -2.22
CA ASP A 399 12.61 -24.83 -2.34
C ASP A 399 13.09 -26.21 -2.83
N TYR A 400 12.63 -27.27 -2.16
CA TYR A 400 12.89 -28.65 -2.55
C TYR A 400 11.59 -29.43 -2.71
N ARG A 401 11.36 -29.94 -3.91
CA ARG A 401 10.18 -30.73 -4.24
C ARG A 401 10.45 -32.22 -4.01
N PHE A 402 10.02 -32.74 -2.89
CA PHE A 402 10.19 -34.15 -2.52
C PHE A 402 9.35 -35.09 -3.40
N THR A 403 8.11 -34.68 -3.68
CA THR A 403 7.17 -35.36 -4.58
C THR A 403 6.43 -34.31 -5.42
N PRO A 404 5.68 -34.69 -6.47
CA PRO A 404 4.85 -33.72 -7.20
C PRO A 404 3.87 -32.94 -6.32
N THR A 405 3.47 -33.52 -5.19
CA THR A 405 2.47 -32.97 -4.27
C THR A 405 3.03 -32.42 -2.96
N PHE A 406 4.33 -32.62 -2.69
CA PHE A 406 4.95 -32.20 -1.44
C PHE A 406 6.24 -31.42 -1.69
N LEU A 407 6.25 -30.18 -1.22
CA LEU A 407 7.36 -29.24 -1.30
C LEU A 407 7.74 -28.77 0.11
N GLY A 408 9.03 -28.78 0.40
CA GLY A 408 9.59 -28.12 1.57
C GLY A 408 10.41 -26.92 1.15
N TYR A 409 10.48 -25.89 1.98
CA TYR A 409 11.30 -24.72 1.72
C TYR A 409 11.94 -24.15 2.97
N GLY A 410 13.08 -23.52 2.77
CA GLY A 410 13.75 -22.74 3.80
C GLY A 410 14.10 -21.37 3.29
N THR A 411 14.04 -20.36 4.17
CA THR A 411 14.56 -19.02 3.88
C THR A 411 15.49 -18.56 4.95
N PHE A 412 16.49 -17.79 4.57
CA PHE A 412 17.36 -17.08 5.48
C PHE A 412 17.58 -15.66 4.95
N GLY A 413 17.40 -14.67 5.81
CA GLY A 413 17.61 -13.26 5.52
C GLY A 413 18.59 -12.64 6.50
N TYR A 414 19.43 -11.73 5.99
CA TYR A 414 20.30 -10.91 6.80
C TYR A 414 20.40 -9.51 6.22
N ALA A 415 20.25 -8.50 7.06
CA ALA A 415 20.36 -7.11 6.67
C ALA A 415 21.09 -6.29 7.73
N VAL A 416 21.84 -5.30 7.26
CA VAL A 416 22.51 -4.30 8.09
C VAL A 416 21.86 -2.96 7.78
N THR A 417 21.39 -2.28 8.82
CA THR A 417 20.94 -0.91 8.71
C THR A 417 22.11 0.03 8.99
N ARG A 418 22.33 0.96 8.10
CA ARG A 418 23.44 1.91 8.26
C ARG A 418 22.91 3.24 8.76
N ALA A 419 23.29 3.61 9.97
CA ALA A 419 23.29 5.01 10.34
C ALA A 419 24.49 5.65 9.66
N GLU A 420 24.27 6.46 8.65
CA GLU A 420 25.37 7.23 8.09
C GLU A 420 25.49 8.53 8.88
N VAL A 421 26.69 8.84 9.31
CA VAL A 421 27.27 10.11 9.78
C VAL A 421 26.37 11.01 10.64
N PRO A 422 26.83 11.61 11.73
CA PRO A 422 26.07 12.62 12.47
C PRO A 422 25.54 13.69 11.52
N GLY A 423 24.20 13.84 11.44
CA GLY A 423 23.52 14.72 10.49
C GLY A 423 23.20 14.09 9.12
N GLY A 424 23.47 12.81 8.90
CA GLY A 424 23.04 12.09 7.70
C GLY A 424 21.55 11.78 7.70
N SER A 425 20.95 11.70 6.51
CA SER A 425 19.51 11.48 6.33
C SER A 425 19.07 10.03 6.47
N CYS A 426 19.98 9.11 6.78
CA CYS A 426 19.65 7.74 7.12
C CYS A 426 19.39 7.64 8.62
N ASP A 427 18.13 7.82 9.00
CA ASP A 427 17.72 7.58 10.37
C ASP A 427 17.91 6.11 10.73
N ARG A 428 18.45 5.87 11.91
CA ARG A 428 18.51 4.54 12.49
C ARG A 428 17.10 4.03 12.73
N LEU A 429 16.93 2.74 12.56
CA LEU A 429 15.68 2.10 12.97
C LEU A 429 15.58 2.09 14.49
N GLY A 430 14.45 2.59 14.97
CA GLY A 430 14.22 2.81 16.37
C GLY A 430 14.33 4.29 16.72
N ARG A 431 13.83 4.62 17.89
CA ARG A 431 13.84 5.98 18.38
C ARG A 431 15.20 6.29 19.00
N SER A 432 16.14 6.77 18.20
CA SER A 432 17.31 7.40 18.77
C SER A 432 16.87 8.75 19.34
N THR A 433 16.82 8.86 20.66
CA THR A 433 16.70 10.15 21.33
C THR A 433 18.11 10.69 21.64
N ALA A 434 18.23 12.00 21.91
CA ALA A 434 19.49 12.58 22.38
C ALA A 434 20.02 11.88 23.65
N ASP A 435 19.12 11.31 24.44
CA ASP A 435 19.42 10.60 25.70
C ASP A 435 19.74 9.11 25.51
N LYS A 436 19.34 8.51 24.37
CA LYS A 436 19.58 7.10 24.04
C LYS A 436 20.02 6.94 22.58
N PRO A 437 21.21 7.43 22.19
CA PRO A 437 21.66 7.40 20.80
C PRO A 437 21.87 6.00 20.24
N ASP A 438 22.09 5.01 21.11
CA ASP A 438 22.37 3.61 20.72
C ASP A 438 21.15 2.71 20.71
N ASP A 439 19.96 3.24 21.04
CA ASP A 439 18.70 2.47 21.04
C ASP A 439 18.10 2.38 19.62
N SER A 440 18.87 1.77 18.71
CA SER A 440 18.49 1.57 17.32
C SER A 440 18.93 0.21 16.83
N THR A 441 18.17 -0.40 15.91
CA THR A 441 18.63 -1.65 15.28
C THR A 441 19.77 -1.40 14.32
N ASN A 442 20.72 -2.33 14.28
CA ASN A 442 21.85 -2.32 13.36
C ASN A 442 21.88 -3.57 12.47
N TYR A 443 21.51 -4.71 13.02
CA TYR A 443 21.47 -5.99 12.32
C TYR A 443 20.10 -6.62 12.45
N VAL A 444 19.62 -7.18 11.35
CA VAL A 444 18.37 -7.96 11.30
C VAL A 444 18.69 -9.30 10.68
N SER A 445 18.35 -10.36 11.37
CA SER A 445 18.40 -11.71 10.83
C SER A 445 17.05 -12.40 10.97
N ASP A 446 16.68 -13.18 9.99
CA ASP A 446 15.47 -13.98 10.00
C ASP A 446 15.67 -15.32 9.31
N GLY A 447 14.84 -16.27 9.68
CA GLY A 447 14.80 -17.57 9.04
C GLY A 447 13.40 -18.15 9.09
N MET A 448 13.05 -18.94 8.09
CA MET A 448 11.77 -19.63 8.01
C MET A 448 11.95 -21.02 7.41
N LEU A 449 11.26 -22.00 7.96
CA LEU A 449 11.11 -23.33 7.38
C LEU A 449 9.63 -23.58 7.14
N GLY A 450 9.29 -24.14 6.00
CA GLY A 450 7.90 -24.37 5.67
C GLY A 450 7.69 -25.53 4.69
N ILE A 451 6.42 -25.89 4.57
CA ILE A 451 5.94 -26.95 3.68
C ILE A 451 4.73 -26.49 2.90
N GLU A 452 4.59 -27.04 1.70
CA GLU A 452 3.37 -27.06 0.92
C GLU A 452 3.02 -28.52 0.62
N TRP A 453 1.81 -28.94 0.97
CA TRP A 453 1.34 -30.28 0.71
C TRP A 453 -0.03 -30.26 0.05
N ARG A 454 -0.11 -30.84 -1.13
CA ARG A 454 -1.35 -31.07 -1.88
C ARG A 454 -1.77 -32.52 -1.68
N PHE A 455 -3.05 -32.74 -1.44
CA PHE A 455 -3.61 -34.06 -1.20
C PHE A 455 -5.07 -34.13 -1.67
N ASP A 456 -5.74 -35.30 -1.56
CA ASP A 456 -7.08 -35.52 -2.10
C ASP A 456 -7.18 -35.24 -3.61
N ASP A 457 -6.27 -35.79 -4.40
CA ASP A 457 -6.16 -35.53 -5.85
C ASP A 457 -6.08 -34.03 -6.18
N ASP A 458 -5.21 -33.29 -5.49
CA ASP A 458 -4.98 -31.85 -5.60
C ASP A 458 -6.18 -30.94 -5.21
N LYS A 459 -7.23 -31.52 -4.61
CA LYS A 459 -8.40 -30.75 -4.14
C LYS A 459 -8.17 -30.07 -2.80
N SER A 460 -7.19 -30.54 -2.04
CA SER A 460 -6.82 -30.00 -0.73
C SER A 460 -5.37 -29.56 -0.72
N ILE A 461 -5.09 -28.46 -0.01
CA ILE A 461 -3.74 -27.91 0.11
C ILE A 461 -3.48 -27.41 1.53
N LEU A 462 -2.33 -27.75 2.06
CA LEU A 462 -1.80 -27.28 3.33
C LEU A 462 -0.51 -26.49 3.10
N PHE A 463 -0.46 -25.27 3.59
CA PHE A 463 0.76 -24.51 3.82
C PHE A 463 1.00 -24.39 5.33
N ALA A 464 2.22 -24.67 5.77
CA ALA A 464 2.62 -24.43 7.15
C ALA A 464 4.07 -23.98 7.20
N ASN A 465 4.37 -23.04 8.09
CA ASN A 465 5.74 -22.61 8.33
C ASN A 465 5.97 -22.18 9.76
N VAL A 466 7.22 -22.23 10.18
CA VAL A 466 7.75 -21.66 11.40
C VAL A 466 8.87 -20.69 11.02
N LEU A 467 8.90 -19.56 11.70
CA LEU A 467 9.84 -18.51 11.43
C LEU A 467 10.41 -17.93 12.73
N ALA A 468 11.61 -17.41 12.65
CA ALA A 468 12.26 -16.67 13.72
C ALA A 468 12.91 -15.41 13.16
N ARG A 469 12.87 -14.32 13.93
CA ARG A 469 13.54 -13.06 13.64
C ARG A 469 14.26 -12.54 14.86
N HIS A 470 15.44 -11.97 14.63
CA HIS A 470 16.25 -11.34 15.65
C HIS A 470 16.87 -10.05 15.11
N ASP A 471 16.53 -8.92 15.73
CA ASP A 471 17.09 -7.61 15.48
C ASP A 471 18.02 -7.26 16.64
N ILE A 472 19.19 -6.72 16.34
CA ILE A 472 20.25 -6.40 17.30
C ILE A 472 20.56 -4.90 17.22
N LYS A 473 20.73 -4.25 18.38
CA LYS A 473 21.15 -2.85 18.50
C LYS A 473 22.58 -2.65 18.01
N ALA A 474 22.96 -1.40 17.78
CA ALA A 474 24.34 -1.04 17.50
C ALA A 474 25.31 -1.42 18.61
N THR A 475 24.84 -1.48 19.86
CA THR A 475 25.58 -1.95 21.05
C THR A 475 25.79 -3.45 21.11
N GLY A 476 25.13 -4.23 20.24
CA GLY A 476 25.15 -5.69 20.28
C GLY A 476 24.03 -6.32 21.14
N GLU A 477 23.24 -5.52 21.82
CA GLU A 477 22.12 -5.99 22.63
C GLU A 477 20.89 -6.33 21.75
N PRO A 478 19.99 -7.21 22.21
CA PRO A 478 18.73 -7.46 21.53
C PRO A 478 17.90 -6.17 21.40
N PHE A 479 17.25 -6.01 20.23
CA PHE A 479 16.32 -4.92 19.96
C PHE A 479 14.90 -5.46 19.81
N TYR A 480 14.75 -6.53 19.03
CA TYR A 480 13.48 -7.20 18.80
C TYR A 480 13.68 -8.67 18.50
N ARG A 481 12.82 -9.50 19.05
CA ARG A 481 12.80 -10.95 18.80
C ARG A 481 11.39 -11.41 18.52
N GLU A 482 11.25 -12.30 17.54
CA GLU A 482 9.96 -12.91 17.19
C GLU A 482 10.16 -14.38 16.81
N VAL A 483 9.28 -15.22 17.30
CA VAL A 483 9.06 -16.58 16.79
C VAL A 483 7.60 -16.69 16.43
N ALA A 484 7.31 -17.22 15.23
CA ALA A 484 5.94 -17.35 14.77
C ALA A 484 5.71 -18.65 14.01
N GLY A 485 4.46 -19.12 14.06
CA GLY A 485 3.94 -20.17 13.20
C GLY A 485 2.80 -19.64 12.35
N GLN A 486 2.77 -20.04 11.09
CA GLN A 486 1.69 -19.74 10.16
C GLN A 486 1.18 -21.02 9.51
N TYR A 487 -0.10 -21.08 9.26
CA TYR A 487 -0.72 -22.17 8.49
C TYR A 487 -1.87 -21.65 7.65
N SER A 488 -2.11 -22.36 6.55
CA SER A 488 -3.28 -22.20 5.69
C SER A 488 -3.65 -23.56 5.14
N LEU A 489 -4.84 -24.03 5.45
CA LEU A 489 -5.40 -25.29 4.98
C LEU A 489 -6.67 -25.04 4.19
N THR A 490 -6.71 -25.46 2.94
CA THR A 490 -7.96 -25.64 2.21
C THR A 490 -8.22 -27.15 2.11
N LYS A 491 -9.30 -27.60 2.75
CA LYS A 491 -9.70 -28.99 2.76
C LYS A 491 -11.01 -29.18 2.01
N TYR A 492 -10.97 -29.93 0.93
CA TYR A 492 -12.16 -30.46 0.28
C TYR A 492 -12.81 -31.53 1.16
N ILE A 493 -14.12 -31.45 1.36
CA ILE A 493 -14.86 -32.42 2.17
C ILE A 493 -15.62 -33.38 1.25
N ALA A 494 -16.65 -32.91 0.57
CA ALA A 494 -17.44 -33.66 -0.38
C ALA A 494 -18.37 -32.73 -1.20
N GLY A 495 -18.65 -33.06 -2.44
CA GLY A 495 -19.60 -32.31 -3.28
C GLY A 495 -19.24 -30.84 -3.40
N PRO A 496 -20.12 -29.88 -2.95
CA PRO A 496 -19.84 -28.46 -3.01
C PRO A 496 -19.08 -27.92 -1.79
N TYR A 497 -18.75 -28.77 -0.80
CA TYR A 497 -18.27 -28.32 0.51
C TYR A 497 -16.74 -28.35 0.61
N SER A 498 -16.16 -27.25 1.05
CA SER A 498 -14.77 -27.18 1.49
C SER A 498 -14.63 -26.26 2.70
N ILE A 499 -13.60 -26.51 3.51
CA ILE A 499 -13.25 -25.69 4.67
C ILE A 499 -11.90 -25.04 4.40
N GLU A 500 -11.78 -23.76 4.76
CA GLU A 500 -10.50 -23.05 4.85
C GLU A 500 -10.22 -22.72 6.30
N LEU A 501 -9.00 -22.99 6.73
CA LEU A 501 -8.45 -22.62 8.02
C LEU A 501 -7.15 -21.88 7.75
N ALA A 502 -6.99 -20.68 8.31
CA ALA A 502 -5.75 -19.94 8.20
C ALA A 502 -5.44 -19.26 9.55
N GLY A 503 -4.18 -19.20 9.91
CA GLY A 503 -3.79 -18.54 11.14
C GLY A 503 -2.31 -18.22 11.20
N ARG A 504 -1.99 -17.29 12.11
CA ARG A 504 -0.64 -16.91 12.44
C ARG A 504 -0.57 -16.63 13.94
N HIS A 505 0.39 -17.23 14.62
CA HIS A 505 0.61 -17.05 16.04
C HIS A 505 2.05 -16.65 16.29
N ARG A 506 2.25 -15.61 17.11
CA ARG A 506 3.55 -14.96 17.31
C ARG A 506 3.84 -14.81 18.80
N TYR A 507 5.07 -15.14 19.17
CA TYR A 507 5.68 -14.75 20.44
C TYR A 507 6.71 -13.67 20.16
N ARG A 508 6.61 -12.55 20.83
CA ARG A 508 7.34 -11.33 20.52
C ARG A 508 7.94 -10.73 21.77
N VAL A 509 9.14 -10.18 21.64
CA VAL A 509 9.84 -9.43 22.68
C VAL A 509 10.43 -8.18 22.05
N GLN A 510 10.21 -7.02 22.66
CA GLN A 510 10.72 -5.74 22.22
C GLN A 510 11.53 -5.11 23.34
N GLU A 511 12.81 -4.89 23.11
CA GLU A 511 13.79 -4.39 24.07
C GLU A 511 14.05 -2.87 23.89
N HIS A 512 13.09 -2.13 23.41
CA HIS A 512 13.18 -0.69 23.21
C HIS A 512 11.82 -0.03 23.35
N GLU A 513 11.77 1.26 23.67
CA GLU A 513 10.56 2.05 23.58
C GLU A 513 9.96 1.93 22.19
N ASN A 514 8.69 1.57 22.09
CA ASN A 514 8.04 1.56 20.83
C ASN A 514 7.82 3.00 20.32
N ILE A 515 7.53 3.14 19.01
CA ILE A 515 7.25 4.43 18.35
C ILE A 515 6.08 5.18 19.03
N ARG A 516 5.28 4.50 19.84
CA ARG A 516 4.14 5.04 20.57
C ARG A 516 4.49 5.60 21.95
N GLY A 517 5.72 5.41 22.41
CA GLY A 517 6.18 5.84 23.73
C GLY A 517 5.69 4.97 24.89
N ASP A 518 5.13 3.78 24.58
CA ASP A 518 4.76 2.81 25.59
C ASP A 518 6.01 2.01 25.99
N SER A 519 6.38 2.04 27.26
CA SER A 519 7.50 1.28 27.80
C SER A 519 7.09 -0.19 27.94
N ALA A 520 7.27 -0.98 26.89
CA ALA A 520 7.19 -2.43 26.95
C ALA A 520 8.59 -3.05 26.93
N ASP A 521 9.53 -2.43 27.65
CA ASP A 521 10.94 -2.85 27.67
C ASP A 521 11.07 -4.28 28.17
N GLY A 522 11.35 -5.19 27.25
CA GLY A 522 11.67 -6.58 27.54
C GLY A 522 10.49 -7.50 27.90
N GLU A 523 9.28 -6.98 28.03
CA GLU A 523 8.13 -7.84 28.34
C GLU A 523 7.65 -8.60 27.08
N PRO A 524 7.59 -9.93 27.15
CA PRO A 524 7.09 -10.73 26.04
C PRO A 524 5.57 -10.65 25.94
N TRP A 525 5.07 -10.71 24.69
CA TRP A 525 3.63 -10.83 24.45
C TRP A 525 3.32 -11.83 23.34
N TRP A 526 2.12 -12.38 23.41
CA TRP A 526 1.55 -13.22 22.40
C TRP A 526 0.59 -12.43 21.53
N GLN A 527 0.58 -12.74 20.25
CA GLN A 527 -0.34 -12.17 19.29
C GLN A 527 -0.68 -13.20 18.23
N GLY A 528 -1.96 -13.36 17.96
CA GLY A 528 -2.37 -14.30 16.95
C GLY A 528 -3.66 -13.91 16.25
N GLU A 529 -3.84 -14.55 15.11
CA GLU A 529 -5.05 -14.46 14.29
C GLU A 529 -5.39 -15.85 13.74
N HIS A 530 -6.67 -16.14 13.69
CA HIS A 530 -7.20 -17.37 13.13
C HIS A 530 -8.49 -17.06 12.36
N GLN A 531 -8.62 -17.63 11.18
CA GLN A 531 -9.77 -17.48 10.31
C GLN A 531 -10.26 -18.84 9.85
N ASN A 532 -11.55 -19.04 9.88
CA ASN A 532 -12.24 -20.19 9.36
C ASN A 532 -13.20 -19.75 8.26
N ALA A 533 -13.34 -20.54 7.20
CA ALA A 533 -14.38 -20.35 6.23
C ALA A 533 -14.96 -21.68 5.78
N LEU A 534 -16.28 -21.80 5.78
CA LEU A 534 -17.01 -22.86 5.13
C LEU A 534 -17.47 -22.36 3.76
N LYS A 535 -17.00 -23.02 2.70
CA LYS A 535 -17.42 -22.72 1.33
C LYS A 535 -18.45 -23.77 0.87
N ILE A 536 -19.53 -23.28 0.33
CA ILE A 536 -20.57 -24.08 -0.32
C ILE A 536 -20.63 -23.60 -1.78
N ALA A 537 -19.79 -24.24 -2.60
CA ALA A 537 -19.63 -23.85 -3.99
C ALA A 537 -20.93 -23.99 -4.79
N PRO A 538 -21.19 -23.10 -5.77
CA PRO A 538 -20.37 -21.94 -6.13
C PRO A 538 -20.75 -20.64 -5.38
N LYS A 539 -21.79 -20.67 -4.54
CA LYS A 539 -22.50 -19.43 -4.13
C LYS A 539 -22.15 -18.89 -2.76
N TRP A 540 -21.92 -19.75 -1.75
CA TRP A 540 -21.85 -19.29 -0.36
C TRP A 540 -20.45 -19.45 0.23
N VAL A 541 -20.04 -18.45 1.03
CA VAL A 541 -18.90 -18.54 1.94
C VAL A 541 -19.33 -17.98 3.30
N LEU A 542 -19.22 -18.80 4.34
CA LEU A 542 -19.43 -18.42 5.72
C LEU A 542 -18.07 -18.32 6.38
N SER A 543 -17.73 -17.19 6.97
CA SER A 543 -16.43 -16.94 7.57
C SER A 543 -16.55 -16.52 9.03
N GLN A 544 -15.55 -16.90 9.82
CA GLN A 544 -15.37 -16.48 11.20
C GLN A 544 -13.89 -16.15 11.41
N GLY A 545 -13.60 -15.07 12.11
CA GLY A 545 -12.26 -14.66 12.50
C GLY A 545 -12.16 -14.48 14.01
N PHE A 546 -10.98 -14.80 14.52
CA PHE A 546 -10.60 -14.58 15.91
C PHE A 546 -9.17 -14.06 15.95
N GLU A 547 -8.96 -12.93 16.64
CA GLU A 547 -7.63 -12.38 16.87
C GLU A 547 -7.43 -12.17 18.37
N TYR A 548 -6.20 -12.28 18.83
CA TYR A 548 -5.85 -12.01 20.21
C TYR A 548 -4.48 -11.31 20.31
N THR A 549 -4.30 -10.58 21.42
CA THR A 549 -3.01 -10.03 21.82
C THR A 549 -2.96 -9.91 23.34
N THR A 550 -1.80 -10.19 23.91
CA THR A 550 -1.53 -9.95 25.33
C THR A 550 -0.73 -8.67 25.55
N TYR A 551 -0.56 -7.84 24.51
CA TYR A 551 0.13 -6.57 24.63
C TYR A 551 -0.62 -5.62 25.55
N ILE A 552 0.10 -4.99 26.48
CA ILE A 552 -0.46 -4.10 27.50
C ILE A 552 -1.20 -2.92 26.84
N GLY A 553 -2.37 -2.59 27.37
CA GLY A 553 -3.16 -1.44 26.91
C GLY A 553 -4.02 -1.69 25.67
N LEU A 554 -3.99 -2.89 25.08
CA LEU A 554 -4.85 -3.28 23.97
C LEU A 554 -5.96 -4.25 24.41
N PRO A 555 -7.12 -4.25 23.73
CA PRO A 555 -8.11 -5.31 23.90
C PRO A 555 -7.49 -6.67 23.64
N THR A 556 -7.79 -7.65 24.50
CA THR A 556 -7.18 -8.97 24.42
C THR A 556 -7.73 -9.82 23.27
N TYR A 557 -9.00 -9.65 22.93
CA TYR A 557 -9.71 -10.47 21.95
C TYR A 557 -10.50 -9.63 20.95
N TYR A 558 -10.53 -10.12 19.71
CA TYR A 558 -11.33 -9.56 18.63
C TYR A 558 -12.01 -10.72 17.91
N VAL A 559 -13.31 -10.64 17.73
CA VAL A 559 -14.11 -11.68 17.08
C VAL A 559 -14.93 -11.05 15.96
N ASN A 560 -14.97 -11.74 14.85
CA ASN A 560 -15.75 -11.30 13.69
C ASN A 560 -16.34 -12.47 12.92
N GLY A 561 -17.32 -12.18 12.08
CA GLY A 561 -17.92 -13.14 11.19
C GLY A 561 -18.48 -12.50 9.94
N GLY A 562 -18.62 -13.29 8.88
CA GLY A 562 -19.11 -12.79 7.61
C GLY A 562 -19.79 -13.86 6.77
N ILE A 563 -20.66 -13.39 5.89
CA ILE A 563 -21.35 -14.19 4.89
C ILE A 563 -21.12 -13.52 3.53
N LEU A 564 -20.68 -14.30 2.55
CA LEU A 564 -20.61 -13.88 1.16
C LEU A 564 -21.55 -14.76 0.33
N TYR A 565 -22.41 -14.11 -0.45
CA TYR A 565 -23.25 -14.77 -1.44
C TYR A 565 -22.92 -14.25 -2.84
N ARG A 566 -22.66 -15.16 -3.77
CA ARG A 566 -22.40 -14.86 -5.18
C ARG A 566 -23.66 -15.05 -6.00
N PHE A 567 -24.11 -13.99 -6.66
CA PHE A 567 -25.20 -14.06 -7.66
C PHE A 567 -24.65 -14.68 -8.95
N THR A 568 -23.47 -14.19 -9.39
CA THR A 568 -22.70 -14.66 -10.53
C THR A 568 -21.24 -14.87 -10.11
N SER A 569 -20.37 -15.24 -11.04
CA SER A 569 -18.91 -15.30 -10.79
C SER A 569 -18.32 -13.94 -10.36
N GLU A 570 -18.94 -12.83 -10.79
CA GLU A 570 -18.40 -11.47 -10.66
C GLU A 570 -19.27 -10.54 -9.80
N SER A 571 -20.52 -10.96 -9.52
CA SER A 571 -21.46 -10.17 -8.71
C SER A 571 -21.75 -10.87 -7.39
N ASN A 572 -21.61 -10.14 -6.28
CA ASN A 572 -21.77 -10.71 -4.95
C ASN A 572 -22.26 -9.68 -3.92
N ILE A 573 -22.79 -10.19 -2.83
CA ILE A 573 -23.05 -9.44 -1.60
C ILE A 573 -22.26 -10.07 -0.46
N ARG A 574 -21.62 -9.23 0.34
CA ARG A 574 -20.90 -9.61 1.57
C ARG A 574 -21.49 -8.86 2.75
N VAL A 575 -21.76 -9.59 3.81
CA VAL A 575 -22.13 -9.05 5.12
C VAL A 575 -21.04 -9.44 6.10
N TYR A 576 -20.60 -8.51 6.88
CA TYR A 576 -19.52 -8.70 7.87
C TYR A 576 -19.87 -7.94 9.14
N ALA A 577 -19.63 -8.56 10.29
CA ALA A 577 -19.83 -7.92 11.60
C ALA A 577 -18.79 -8.42 12.61
N GLY A 578 -18.43 -7.56 13.55
CA GLY A 578 -17.51 -7.87 14.63
C GLY A 578 -16.36 -6.90 14.76
N GLN A 579 -15.23 -7.40 15.25
CA GLN A 579 -14.04 -6.62 15.56
C GLN A 579 -12.80 -7.20 14.90
N ASN A 580 -11.93 -6.33 14.38
CA ASN A 580 -10.58 -6.67 13.93
C ASN A 580 -9.58 -5.76 14.60
N ARG A 581 -8.45 -6.32 14.98
CA ARG A 581 -7.30 -5.56 15.41
C ARG A 581 -6.71 -4.79 14.21
N GLY A 582 -6.44 -3.53 14.41
CA GLY A 582 -5.64 -2.76 13.46
C GLY A 582 -4.20 -3.26 13.39
N GLY A 583 -3.45 -2.78 12.42
CA GLY A 583 -2.03 -3.12 12.30
C GLY A 583 -1.46 -2.82 10.94
N LEU A 584 -0.15 -2.97 10.82
CA LEU A 584 0.56 -2.78 9.56
C LEU A 584 0.31 -3.98 8.63
N ARG A 585 -0.07 -3.69 7.40
CA ARG A 585 -0.14 -4.67 6.29
C ARG A 585 0.77 -4.23 5.17
N CYS A 586 1.49 -5.19 4.61
CA CYS A 586 2.46 -4.93 3.53
C CYS A 586 2.18 -5.84 2.33
N VAL A 587 2.27 -5.28 1.13
CA VAL A 587 2.13 -5.99 -0.13
C VAL A 587 3.20 -5.47 -1.09
N SER A 588 4.08 -6.34 -1.53
CA SER A 588 5.10 -6.02 -2.55
C SER A 588 5.85 -4.71 -2.30
N GLY A 589 6.37 -4.52 -1.08
CA GLY A 589 7.15 -3.34 -0.71
C GLY A 589 6.37 -2.08 -0.35
N ILE A 590 5.05 -2.13 -0.38
CA ILE A 590 4.18 -1.05 0.10
C ILE A 590 3.50 -1.50 1.37
N CYS A 591 3.55 -0.66 2.41
CA CYS A 591 2.94 -0.93 3.70
C CYS A 591 1.93 0.14 4.08
N ARG A 592 0.89 -0.28 4.80
CA ARG A 592 -0.15 0.60 5.31
C ARG A 592 -0.58 0.19 6.71
N MET A 593 -0.73 1.17 7.61
CA MET A 593 -1.42 0.97 8.87
C MET A 593 -2.93 0.93 8.65
N PHE A 594 -3.57 -0.14 9.08
CA PHE A 594 -5.02 -0.24 9.13
C PHE A 594 -5.51 0.10 10.53
N PRO A 595 -6.58 0.91 10.65
CA PRO A 595 -7.22 1.11 11.95
C PRO A 595 -7.87 -0.18 12.42
N SER A 596 -8.04 -0.32 13.72
CA SER A 596 -8.95 -1.33 14.25
C SER A 596 -10.35 -1.10 13.69
N PHE A 597 -11.09 -2.18 13.50
CA PHE A 597 -12.48 -2.14 13.09
C PHE A 597 -13.36 -2.75 14.18
N SER A 598 -14.42 -2.06 14.54
CA SER A 598 -15.53 -2.60 15.31
C SER A 598 -16.83 -2.15 14.65
N GLY A 599 -17.74 -3.07 14.35
CA GLY A 599 -18.99 -2.69 13.72
C GLY A 599 -19.58 -3.74 12.77
N ALA A 600 -20.41 -3.26 11.84
CA ALA A 600 -20.99 -4.07 10.77
C ALA A 600 -20.83 -3.39 9.41
N ARG A 601 -20.64 -4.19 8.38
CA ARG A 601 -20.43 -3.74 6.99
C ARG A 601 -21.23 -4.62 6.04
N ILE A 602 -21.89 -3.98 5.08
CA ILE A 602 -22.51 -4.64 3.92
C ILE A 602 -21.82 -4.10 2.68
N GLU A 603 -21.43 -4.98 1.80
CA GLU A 603 -20.79 -4.67 0.53
C GLU A 603 -21.52 -5.39 -0.59
N LEU A 604 -21.90 -4.67 -1.62
CA LEU A 604 -22.54 -5.17 -2.84
C LEU A 604 -21.64 -4.83 -4.02
N THR A 605 -21.25 -5.84 -4.77
CA THR A 605 -20.55 -5.68 -6.05
C THR A 605 -21.43 -6.23 -7.16
N LEU A 606 -21.71 -5.42 -8.16
CA LEU A 606 -22.46 -5.80 -9.36
C LEU A 606 -21.59 -5.52 -10.59
N ARG A 607 -21.58 -6.46 -11.55
CA ARG A 607 -20.92 -6.28 -12.84
C ARG A 607 -21.89 -6.64 -13.96
N PHE A 608 -21.94 -5.75 -14.96
CA PHE A 608 -22.81 -5.81 -16.12
C PHE A 608 -22.03 -5.70 -17.42
#